data_2ed8dacee5160dc3fa14c0a06eb39c18
#
_entry.id   2ed8dacee5160dc3fa14c0a06eb39c18
#
_cell.length_a   1.000
_cell.length_b   1.000
_cell.length_c   1.000
_cell.angle_alpha   90.00
_cell.angle_beta   90.00
_cell.angle_gamma   90.00
#
_symmetry.space_group_name_H-M   'P 1'
#
loop_
_entity.id
_entity.type
_entity.pdbx_description
1 polymer ?
#
loop_
_entity_poly.entity_id
_entity_poly.type
_entity_poly.pdbx_seq_one_letter_code
_entity_poly.pdbx_strand_id
1 'polypeptide(L)'
;MFEAEIAKFKSLNQLAESDGIVIFGGAADVNIPLGELKQAFALSDHIYNRSIAGLSAADAARVYDECVAELCPETVLLHIGEADVPSFDGNEAAFEEGYRTLIETIRAKNKRTRIVVVSLKNYENDSVIAKLNKSLTYIADSEKCEFEDISAKRVWNTKENREVTSFLYEIGFDRPLSIKRPIYNLVRILFCYEG
;
A
#
# COMPACT_ATOMS: atom_id res chain seq x y z
N MET A 1 -4.53 -4.74 -21.41
CA MET A 1 -3.49 -5.31 -20.51
C MET A 1 -4.13 -5.47 -19.14
N PHE A 2 -3.77 -6.46 -18.33
CA PHE A 2 -4.28 -6.78 -16.98
C PHE A 2 -5.70 -7.38 -16.90
N GLU A 3 -6.34 -7.79 -18.00
CA GLU A 3 -7.72 -8.29 -17.99
C GLU A 3 -7.87 -9.58 -17.15
N ALA A 4 -6.86 -10.44 -17.15
CA ALA A 4 -6.87 -11.68 -16.36
C ALA A 4 -6.81 -11.40 -14.85
N GLU A 5 -5.94 -10.48 -14.42
CA GLU A 5 -5.80 -10.05 -13.05
C GLU A 5 -7.06 -9.33 -12.56
N ILE A 6 -7.61 -8.43 -13.38
CA ILE A 6 -8.85 -7.72 -13.10
C ILE A 6 -10.01 -8.70 -12.93
N ALA A 7 -10.16 -9.68 -13.85
CA ALA A 7 -11.21 -10.69 -13.75
C ALA A 7 -11.06 -11.55 -12.48
N LYS A 8 -9.82 -11.96 -12.14
CA LYS A 8 -9.50 -12.65 -10.90
C LYS A 8 -9.91 -11.83 -9.68
N PHE A 9 -9.57 -10.55 -9.65
CA PHE A 9 -9.88 -9.69 -8.51
C PHE A 9 -11.37 -9.43 -8.36
N LYS A 10 -12.11 -9.22 -9.46
CA LYS A 10 -13.58 -9.14 -9.43
C LYS A 10 -14.22 -10.39 -8.83
N SER A 11 -13.72 -11.58 -9.17
CA SER A 11 -14.20 -12.82 -8.57
C SER A 11 -13.90 -12.91 -7.08
N LEU A 12 -12.70 -12.48 -6.65
CA LEU A 12 -12.32 -12.48 -5.24
C LEU A 12 -13.09 -11.43 -4.43
N ASN A 13 -13.46 -10.31 -5.04
CA ASN A 13 -14.22 -9.24 -4.38
C ASN A 13 -15.62 -9.70 -3.97
N GLN A 14 -16.21 -10.69 -4.66
CA GLN A 14 -17.48 -11.28 -4.25
C GLN A 14 -17.42 -11.98 -2.88
N LEU A 15 -16.21 -12.32 -2.42
CA LEU A 15 -15.96 -12.97 -1.13
C LEU A 15 -15.42 -11.99 -0.08
N ALA A 16 -15.18 -10.75 -0.46
CA ALA A 16 -14.57 -9.74 0.39
C ALA A 16 -15.64 -8.93 1.13
N GLU A 17 -15.28 -8.45 2.31
CA GLU A 17 -16.08 -7.47 3.05
C GLU A 17 -15.65 -6.06 2.65
N SER A 18 -16.61 -5.12 2.64
CA SER A 18 -16.31 -3.69 2.41
C SER A 18 -15.55 -3.06 3.58
N ASP A 19 -15.09 -1.84 3.38
CA ASP A 19 -14.44 -1.01 4.42
C ASP A 19 -13.10 -1.57 4.94
N GLY A 20 -12.44 -2.42 4.17
CA GLY A 20 -11.12 -2.96 4.50
C GLY A 20 -9.96 -2.05 4.07
N ILE A 21 -8.76 -2.56 4.27
CA ILE A 21 -7.50 -1.97 3.80
C ILE A 21 -7.10 -2.66 2.51
N VAL A 22 -6.80 -1.90 1.47
CA VAL A 22 -6.33 -2.46 0.20
C VAL A 22 -4.88 -2.08 -0.04
N ILE A 23 -4.05 -3.08 -0.32
CA ILE A 23 -2.71 -2.90 -0.88
C ILE A 23 -2.89 -2.83 -2.40
N PHE A 24 -2.46 -1.72 -3.00
CA PHE A 24 -2.51 -1.49 -4.43
C PHE A 24 -1.13 -1.06 -4.93
N GLY A 25 -0.41 -2.02 -5.50
CA GLY A 25 1.00 -1.87 -5.83
C GLY A 25 1.46 -2.66 -7.05
N GLY A 26 2.77 -2.74 -7.19
CA GLY A 26 3.49 -3.37 -8.29
C GLY A 26 3.91 -4.82 -8.03
N ALA A 27 4.93 -5.27 -8.78
CA ALA A 27 5.41 -6.66 -8.74
C ALA A 27 5.94 -7.08 -7.37
N ALA A 28 6.60 -6.17 -6.65
CA ALA A 28 7.13 -6.43 -5.31
C ALA A 28 6.04 -6.85 -4.31
N ASP A 29 4.79 -6.46 -4.54
CA ASP A 29 3.72 -6.64 -3.57
C ASP A 29 2.82 -7.85 -3.87
N VAL A 30 2.86 -8.38 -5.08
CA VAL A 30 1.96 -9.47 -5.54
C VAL A 30 1.97 -10.67 -4.58
N ASN A 31 3.14 -10.99 -4.03
CA ASN A 31 3.37 -12.16 -3.22
C ASN A 31 3.47 -11.88 -1.70
N ILE A 32 3.00 -10.72 -1.23
CA ILE A 32 2.95 -10.44 0.21
C ILE A 32 2.18 -11.56 0.93
N PRO A 33 2.80 -12.25 1.91
CA PRO A 33 2.20 -13.41 2.59
C PRO A 33 1.21 -12.94 3.67
N LEU A 34 0.08 -12.35 3.23
CA LEU A 34 -0.89 -11.73 4.15
C LEU A 34 -1.40 -12.67 5.25
N GLY A 35 -1.59 -13.96 4.94
CA GLY A 35 -2.07 -14.94 5.92
C GLY A 35 -1.11 -15.07 7.09
N GLU A 36 0.18 -15.27 6.80
CA GLU A 36 1.25 -15.39 7.79
C GLU A 36 1.45 -14.09 8.57
N LEU A 37 1.45 -12.95 7.87
CA LEU A 37 1.59 -11.64 8.52
C LEU A 37 0.42 -11.33 9.44
N LYS A 38 -0.81 -11.60 9.03
CA LYS A 38 -1.99 -11.44 9.88
C LYS A 38 -1.88 -12.28 11.15
N GLN A 39 -1.46 -13.53 11.02
CA GLN A 39 -1.28 -14.42 12.16
C GLN A 39 -0.12 -13.96 13.05
N ALA A 40 1.05 -13.66 12.46
CA ALA A 40 2.27 -13.32 13.21
C ALA A 40 2.12 -12.01 14.00
N PHE A 41 1.38 -11.05 13.48
CA PHE A 41 1.22 -9.73 14.07
C PHE A 41 -0.18 -9.45 14.63
N ALA A 42 -1.04 -10.46 14.72
CA ALA A 42 -2.42 -10.37 15.20
C ALA A 42 -3.19 -9.20 14.54
N LEU A 43 -3.11 -9.11 13.20
CA LEU A 43 -3.83 -8.10 12.44
C LEU A 43 -5.30 -8.48 12.32
N SER A 44 -6.18 -7.69 12.93
CA SER A 44 -7.63 -7.91 12.92
C SER A 44 -8.31 -7.31 11.69
N ASP A 45 -7.64 -6.38 11.00
CA ASP A 45 -8.22 -5.67 9.86
C ASP A 45 -8.46 -6.60 8.66
N HIS A 46 -9.48 -6.30 7.87
CA HIS A 46 -9.69 -6.89 6.55
C HIS A 46 -8.68 -6.27 5.59
N ILE A 47 -7.66 -7.03 5.19
CA ILE A 47 -6.60 -6.56 4.31
C ILE A 47 -6.65 -7.36 3.02
N TYR A 48 -6.76 -6.65 1.90
CA TYR A 48 -6.83 -7.24 0.56
C TYR A 48 -5.65 -6.77 -0.29
N ASN A 49 -4.95 -7.72 -0.91
CA ASN A 49 -3.91 -7.41 -1.88
C ASN A 49 -4.52 -7.39 -3.29
N ARG A 50 -4.43 -6.23 -3.94
CA ARG A 50 -4.86 -6.01 -5.33
C ARG A 50 -3.71 -5.49 -6.19
N SER A 51 -2.48 -5.86 -5.82
CA SER A 51 -1.27 -5.50 -6.57
C SER A 51 -1.14 -6.31 -7.85
N ILE A 52 -0.62 -5.67 -8.90
CA ILE A 52 -0.45 -6.27 -10.22
C ILE A 52 0.97 -5.99 -10.71
N ALA A 53 1.69 -7.03 -11.12
CA ALA A 53 3.02 -6.89 -11.69
C ALA A 53 2.97 -6.06 -12.99
N GLY A 54 3.88 -5.09 -13.11
CA GLY A 54 3.97 -4.20 -14.27
C GLY A 54 2.93 -3.08 -14.30
N LEU A 55 2.19 -2.86 -13.20
CA LEU A 55 1.22 -1.75 -13.11
C LEU A 55 1.95 -0.41 -13.02
N SER A 56 1.78 0.41 -14.05
CA SER A 56 2.31 1.78 -14.12
C SER A 56 1.34 2.79 -13.50
N ALA A 57 1.86 3.98 -13.18
CA ALA A 57 1.02 5.10 -12.73
C ALA A 57 -0.06 5.48 -13.76
N ALA A 58 0.26 5.39 -15.05
CA ALA A 58 -0.66 5.70 -16.16
C ALA A 58 -1.85 4.74 -16.24
N ASP A 59 -1.67 3.47 -15.91
CA ASP A 59 -2.72 2.45 -15.94
C ASP A 59 -3.50 2.33 -14.62
N ALA A 60 -2.92 2.82 -13.53
CA ALA A 60 -3.39 2.54 -12.18
C ALA A 60 -4.82 3.04 -11.91
N ALA A 61 -5.19 4.21 -12.42
CA ALA A 61 -6.53 4.77 -12.24
C ALA A 61 -7.61 3.87 -12.86
N ARG A 62 -7.39 3.39 -14.08
CA ARG A 62 -8.30 2.48 -14.77
C ARG A 62 -8.44 1.16 -14.04
N VAL A 63 -7.31 0.55 -13.64
CA VAL A 63 -7.32 -0.73 -12.93
C VAL A 63 -8.00 -0.60 -11.56
N TYR A 64 -7.74 0.49 -10.85
CA TYR A 64 -8.42 0.78 -9.59
C TYR A 64 -9.94 0.83 -9.77
N ASP A 65 -10.41 1.59 -10.76
CA ASP A 65 -11.85 1.73 -11.04
C ASP A 65 -12.50 0.38 -11.37
N GLU A 66 -11.80 -0.45 -12.14
CA GLU A 66 -12.34 -1.72 -12.62
C GLU A 66 -12.41 -2.83 -11.56
N CYS A 67 -11.50 -2.86 -10.56
CA CYS A 67 -11.43 -4.00 -9.65
C CYS A 67 -11.10 -3.69 -8.19
N VAL A 68 -10.87 -2.43 -7.82
CA VAL A 68 -10.62 -2.06 -6.41
C VAL A 68 -11.77 -1.23 -5.85
N ALA A 69 -12.31 -0.33 -6.64
CA ALA A 69 -13.32 0.65 -6.20
C ALA A 69 -14.57 -0.01 -5.59
N GLU A 70 -14.99 -1.19 -6.08
CA GLU A 70 -16.16 -1.92 -5.58
C GLU A 70 -15.99 -2.43 -4.14
N LEU A 71 -14.75 -2.57 -3.64
CA LEU A 71 -14.48 -2.91 -2.23
C LEU A 71 -14.78 -1.75 -1.27
N CYS A 72 -15.01 -0.54 -1.78
CA CYS A 72 -15.23 0.66 -0.97
C CYS A 72 -14.21 0.81 0.18
N PRO A 73 -12.89 0.71 -0.08
CA PRO A 73 -11.89 0.58 0.98
C PRO A 73 -11.90 1.78 1.94
N GLU A 74 -11.78 1.51 3.26
CA GLU A 74 -11.51 2.56 4.26
C GLU A 74 -10.11 3.16 4.04
N THR A 75 -9.14 2.31 3.71
CA THR A 75 -7.74 2.73 3.49
C THR A 75 -7.17 2.07 2.24
N VAL A 76 -6.46 2.85 1.43
CA VAL A 76 -5.68 2.35 0.29
C VAL A 76 -4.21 2.66 0.52
N LEU A 77 -3.38 1.63 0.49
CA LEU A 77 -1.92 1.74 0.53
C LEU A 77 -1.42 1.70 -0.93
N LEU A 78 -0.99 2.85 -1.45
CA LEU A 78 -0.51 3.01 -2.82
C LEU A 78 1.00 2.79 -2.88
N HIS A 79 1.44 1.68 -3.44
CA HIS A 79 2.86 1.36 -3.66
C HIS A 79 3.12 1.18 -5.16
N ILE A 80 2.80 2.22 -5.93
CA ILE A 80 2.91 2.30 -7.40
C ILE A 80 4.16 3.08 -7.78
N GLY A 81 4.81 2.68 -8.88
CA GLY A 81 5.97 3.36 -9.46
C GLY A 81 7.09 2.42 -9.88
N GLU A 82 7.10 1.15 -9.41
CA GLU A 82 8.15 0.19 -9.79
C GLU A 82 8.23 -0.01 -11.31
N ALA A 83 7.09 -0.13 -11.98
CA ALA A 83 7.01 -0.28 -13.42
C ALA A 83 7.40 0.99 -14.20
N ASP A 84 7.39 2.14 -13.53
CA ASP A 84 7.73 3.43 -14.13
C ASP A 84 9.23 3.74 -14.06
N VAL A 85 9.98 3.10 -13.14
CA VAL A 85 11.42 3.35 -12.93
C VAL A 85 12.24 3.34 -14.23
N PRO A 86 12.09 2.36 -15.16
CA PRO A 86 12.93 2.30 -16.36
C PRO A 86 12.75 3.49 -17.31
N SER A 87 11.61 4.17 -17.25
CA SER A 87 11.27 5.29 -18.12
C SER A 87 11.06 6.60 -17.38
N PHE A 88 11.33 6.65 -16.08
CA PHE A 88 11.02 7.80 -15.25
C PHE A 88 11.78 9.06 -15.65
N ASP A 89 13.10 8.94 -15.86
CA ASP A 89 13.91 10.08 -16.31
C ASP A 89 13.40 10.59 -17.68
N GLY A 90 12.91 11.82 -17.71
CA GLY A 90 12.30 12.46 -18.86
C GLY A 90 10.79 12.27 -19.01
N ASN A 91 10.15 11.50 -18.11
CA ASN A 91 8.71 11.29 -18.07
C ASN A 91 8.08 11.63 -16.68
N GLU A 92 8.80 12.38 -15.86
CA GLU A 92 8.37 12.73 -14.50
C GLU A 92 6.95 13.34 -14.47
N ALA A 93 6.68 14.26 -15.40
CA ALA A 93 5.38 14.92 -15.49
C ALA A 93 4.24 13.94 -15.82
N ALA A 94 4.48 12.99 -16.72
CA ALA A 94 3.49 11.96 -17.06
C ALA A 94 3.23 11.00 -15.89
N PHE A 95 4.27 10.63 -15.16
CA PHE A 95 4.15 9.84 -13.92
C PHE A 95 3.31 10.57 -12.89
N GLU A 96 3.62 11.85 -12.61
CA GLU A 96 2.87 12.64 -11.64
C GLU A 96 1.41 12.81 -12.03
N GLU A 97 1.12 13.06 -13.30
CA GLU A 97 -0.25 13.18 -13.83
C GLU A 97 -1.03 11.87 -13.66
N GLY A 98 -0.42 10.73 -14.01
CA GLY A 98 -1.04 9.41 -13.81
C GLY A 98 -1.35 9.13 -12.35
N TYR A 99 -0.42 9.48 -11.45
CA TYR A 99 -0.61 9.28 -10.02
C TYR A 99 -1.71 10.18 -9.44
N ARG A 100 -1.79 11.45 -9.87
CA ARG A 100 -2.87 12.38 -9.48
C ARG A 100 -4.22 11.89 -9.97
N THR A 101 -4.29 11.42 -11.22
CA THR A 101 -5.50 10.82 -11.80
C THR A 101 -5.98 9.62 -10.97
N LEU A 102 -5.06 8.79 -10.48
CA LEU A 102 -5.41 7.69 -9.57
C LEU A 102 -6.01 8.22 -8.26
N ILE A 103 -5.39 9.21 -7.62
CA ILE A 103 -5.89 9.80 -6.36
C ILE A 103 -7.27 10.42 -6.57
N GLU A 104 -7.47 11.14 -7.65
CA GLU A 104 -8.77 11.72 -8.03
C GLU A 104 -9.83 10.63 -8.24
N THR A 105 -9.47 9.53 -8.92
CA THR A 105 -10.35 8.38 -9.13
C THR A 105 -10.77 7.75 -7.81
N ILE A 106 -9.85 7.54 -6.88
CA ILE A 106 -10.15 7.03 -5.54
C ILE A 106 -11.15 7.94 -4.81
N ARG A 107 -10.89 9.24 -4.81
CA ARG A 107 -11.75 10.24 -4.15
C ARG A 107 -13.11 10.38 -4.79
N ALA A 108 -13.20 10.25 -6.10
CA ALA A 108 -14.47 10.27 -6.82
C ALA A 108 -15.37 9.10 -6.42
N LYS A 109 -14.80 7.94 -6.11
CA LYS A 109 -15.55 6.76 -5.65
C LYS A 109 -15.93 6.84 -4.18
N ASN A 110 -14.99 7.24 -3.32
CA ASN A 110 -15.23 7.41 -1.89
C ASN A 110 -14.34 8.51 -1.31
N LYS A 111 -14.92 9.67 -1.03
CA LYS A 111 -14.23 10.83 -0.45
C LYS A 111 -13.64 10.57 0.95
N ARG A 112 -14.07 9.51 1.64
CA ARG A 112 -13.62 9.19 2.99
C ARG A 112 -12.45 8.21 2.99
N THR A 113 -12.12 7.62 1.85
CA THR A 113 -10.99 6.69 1.75
C THR A 113 -9.70 7.39 2.17
N ARG A 114 -9.04 6.83 3.15
CA ARG A 114 -7.70 7.24 3.57
C ARG A 114 -6.71 6.75 2.52
N ILE A 115 -5.94 7.68 1.97
CA ILE A 115 -4.94 7.38 0.93
C ILE A 115 -3.56 7.53 1.55
N VAL A 116 -2.78 6.46 1.50
CA VAL A 116 -1.39 6.41 2.00
C VAL A 116 -0.48 6.09 0.83
N VAL A 117 0.33 7.05 0.43
CA VAL A 117 1.37 6.86 -0.58
C VAL A 117 2.59 6.25 0.09
N VAL A 118 3.09 5.14 -0.44
CA VAL A 118 4.25 4.42 0.09
C VAL A 118 5.41 4.59 -0.87
N SER A 119 6.59 4.98 -0.38
CA SER A 119 7.80 5.12 -1.21
C SER A 119 8.29 3.76 -1.71
N LEU A 120 8.98 3.74 -2.84
CA LEU A 120 9.69 2.55 -3.29
C LEU A 120 10.93 2.29 -2.42
N LYS A 121 11.24 1.01 -2.18
CA LYS A 121 12.50 0.59 -1.55
C LYS A 121 13.69 1.04 -2.40
N ASN A 122 14.72 1.61 -1.78
CA ASN A 122 15.93 2.08 -2.45
C ASN A 122 17.20 1.65 -1.70
N TYR A 123 17.32 0.37 -1.43
CA TYR A 123 18.42 -0.17 -0.62
C TYR A 123 19.79 -0.09 -1.33
N GLU A 124 19.78 0.00 -2.65
CA GLU A 124 20.98 0.10 -3.48
C GLU A 124 21.38 1.55 -3.82
N ASN A 125 20.63 2.53 -3.28
CA ASN A 125 20.82 3.96 -3.53
C ASN A 125 20.72 4.33 -5.02
N ASP A 126 19.78 3.75 -5.74
CA ASP A 126 19.47 4.08 -7.12
C ASP A 126 18.97 5.54 -7.21
N SER A 127 19.60 6.31 -8.10
CA SER A 127 19.31 7.74 -8.27
C SER A 127 17.94 8.00 -8.90
N VAL A 128 17.46 7.10 -9.77
CA VAL A 128 16.12 7.21 -10.40
C VAL A 128 15.05 6.95 -9.38
N ILE A 129 15.20 5.88 -8.58
CA ILE A 129 14.26 5.59 -7.48
C ILE A 129 14.25 6.74 -6.46
N ALA A 130 15.41 7.34 -6.16
CA ALA A 130 15.47 8.50 -5.27
C ALA A 130 14.70 9.70 -5.80
N LYS A 131 14.77 9.98 -7.11
CA LYS A 131 13.99 11.05 -7.77
C LYS A 131 12.50 10.71 -7.74
N LEU A 132 12.12 9.48 -8.11
CA LEU A 132 10.73 9.02 -8.11
C LEU A 132 10.13 9.13 -6.70
N ASN A 133 10.84 8.72 -5.65
CA ASN A 133 10.39 8.87 -4.27
C ASN A 133 10.19 10.34 -3.86
N LYS A 134 10.99 11.28 -4.40
CA LYS A 134 10.76 12.72 -4.21
C LYS A 134 9.45 13.17 -4.88
N SER A 135 9.18 12.71 -6.11
CA SER A 135 7.89 12.99 -6.76
C SER A 135 6.72 12.41 -5.97
N LEU A 136 6.83 11.18 -5.43
CA LEU A 136 5.80 10.60 -4.57
C LEU A 136 5.55 11.44 -3.31
N THR A 137 6.62 11.92 -2.66
CA THR A 137 6.50 12.82 -1.50
C THR A 137 5.78 14.12 -1.89
N TYR A 138 6.17 14.71 -3.01
CA TYR A 138 5.56 15.95 -3.52
C TYR A 138 4.08 15.75 -3.87
N ILE A 139 3.73 14.64 -4.52
CA ILE A 139 2.34 14.29 -4.84
C ILE A 139 1.54 14.12 -3.54
N ALA A 140 2.04 13.35 -2.59
CA ALA A 140 1.34 13.12 -1.32
C ALA A 140 1.06 14.44 -0.58
N ASP A 141 2.04 15.34 -0.51
CA ASP A 141 1.88 16.64 0.14
C ASP A 141 0.86 17.53 -0.61
N SER A 142 1.02 17.67 -1.92
CA SER A 142 0.13 18.52 -2.75
C SER A 142 -1.29 18.00 -2.77
N GLU A 143 -1.49 16.69 -2.82
CA GLU A 143 -2.78 16.02 -2.80
C GLU A 143 -3.32 15.76 -1.39
N LYS A 144 -2.62 16.17 -0.33
CA LYS A 144 -3.03 15.94 1.07
C LYS A 144 -3.31 14.47 1.37
N CYS A 145 -2.46 13.60 0.87
CA CYS A 145 -2.40 12.20 1.21
C CYS A 145 -1.37 11.98 2.34
N GLU A 146 -1.48 10.87 3.04
CA GLU A 146 -0.40 10.45 3.93
C GLU A 146 0.76 9.89 3.13
N PHE A 147 1.97 10.04 3.64
CA PHE A 147 3.18 9.49 3.03
C PHE A 147 3.95 8.62 4.03
N GLU A 148 4.29 7.41 3.62
CA GLU A 148 5.09 6.48 4.41
C GLU A 148 6.38 6.12 3.69
N ASP A 149 7.50 6.49 4.28
CA ASP A 149 8.82 6.26 3.71
C ASP A 149 9.41 4.91 4.16
N ILE A 150 9.54 3.99 3.20
CA ILE A 150 10.21 2.70 3.34
C ILE A 150 11.48 2.60 2.49
N SER A 151 11.96 3.71 1.93
CA SER A 151 13.11 3.74 1.01
C SER A 151 14.40 3.24 1.65
N ALA A 152 14.61 3.52 2.92
CA ALA A 152 15.79 3.07 3.65
C ALA A 152 15.55 1.73 4.36
N LYS A 153 16.55 0.84 4.26
CA LYS A 153 16.55 -0.41 5.04
C LYS A 153 16.61 -0.07 6.54
N ARG A 154 15.56 -0.40 7.26
CA ARG A 154 15.55 -0.32 8.71
C ARG A 154 15.46 -1.74 9.27
N VAL A 155 16.30 -2.05 10.25
CA VAL A 155 16.20 -3.32 10.98
C VAL A 155 14.87 -3.33 11.72
N TRP A 156 13.96 -4.19 11.27
CA TRP A 156 12.70 -4.42 11.94
C TRP A 156 12.88 -5.49 13.00
N ASN A 157 12.85 -5.12 14.26
CA ASN A 157 12.94 -6.10 15.32
C ASN A 157 11.56 -6.72 15.59
N THR A 158 11.24 -7.78 14.86
CA THR A 158 9.99 -8.54 15.01
C THR A 158 9.81 -9.10 16.42
N LYS A 159 10.91 -9.35 17.13
CA LYS A 159 10.88 -9.88 18.50
C LYS A 159 10.38 -8.82 19.48
N GLU A 160 10.88 -7.58 19.41
CA GLU A 160 10.42 -6.48 20.28
C GLU A 160 8.94 -6.16 20.06
N ASN A 161 8.45 -6.21 18.82
CA ASN A 161 7.03 -5.99 18.56
C ASN A 161 6.13 -7.08 19.11
N ARG A 162 6.57 -8.34 19.10
CA ARG A 162 5.85 -9.45 19.74
C ARG A 162 5.84 -9.30 21.25
N GLU A 163 6.95 -8.90 21.85
CA GLU A 163 7.08 -8.67 23.29
C GLU A 163 6.20 -7.51 23.77
N VAL A 164 6.12 -6.40 23.03
CA VAL A 164 5.21 -5.29 23.35
C VAL A 164 3.75 -5.72 23.27
N THR A 165 3.38 -6.51 22.28
CA THR A 165 2.01 -7.03 22.16
C THR A 165 1.69 -8.00 23.29
N SER A 166 2.61 -8.89 23.65
CA SER A 166 2.52 -9.82 24.76
C SER A 166 2.39 -9.08 26.11
N PHE A 167 3.23 -8.07 26.32
CA PHE A 167 3.21 -7.24 27.52
C PHE A 167 1.87 -6.52 27.72
N LEU A 168 1.26 -6.00 26.66
CA LEU A 168 -0.07 -5.38 26.73
C LEU A 168 -1.16 -6.38 27.12
N TYR A 169 -1.03 -7.65 26.72
CA TYR A 169 -1.91 -8.73 27.16
C TYR A 169 -1.72 -9.08 28.64
N GLU A 170 -0.48 -9.11 29.12
CA GLU A 170 -0.15 -9.48 30.50
C GLU A 170 -0.60 -8.43 31.54
N ILE A 171 -0.71 -7.16 31.16
CA ILE A 171 -1.18 -6.10 32.07
C ILE A 171 -2.71 -5.98 32.13
N GLY A 172 -3.45 -6.98 31.64
CA GLY A 172 -4.89 -7.13 31.86
C GLY A 172 -5.79 -6.24 31.01
N PHE A 173 -5.32 -5.80 29.85
CA PHE A 173 -6.20 -5.28 28.80
C PHE A 173 -6.94 -6.43 28.13
N ASP A 174 -7.98 -6.95 28.77
CA ASP A 174 -8.86 -8.02 28.27
C ASP A 174 -9.63 -7.66 26.99
N ARG A 175 -9.47 -6.45 26.52
CA ARG A 175 -9.89 -6.05 25.18
C ARG A 175 -8.69 -5.40 24.53
N PRO A 176 -8.36 -5.77 23.28
CA PRO A 176 -7.54 -4.91 22.49
C PRO A 176 -8.28 -3.56 22.53
N LEU A 177 -7.71 -2.58 23.19
CA LEU A 177 -8.02 -1.20 22.86
C LEU A 177 -7.91 -1.22 21.35
N SER A 178 -8.98 -0.85 20.64
CA SER A 178 -8.90 -0.66 19.20
C SER A 178 -8.09 0.62 18.95
N ILE A 179 -6.87 0.59 19.44
CA ILE A 179 -5.83 1.50 19.03
C ILE A 179 -5.61 1.05 17.59
N LYS A 180 -6.29 1.72 16.67
CA LYS A 180 -6.00 1.58 15.24
C LYS A 180 -4.49 1.62 15.16
N ARG A 181 -3.90 0.50 14.81
CA ARG A 181 -2.44 0.39 14.73
C ARG A 181 -1.94 1.55 13.88
N PRO A 182 -0.95 2.35 14.33
CA PRO A 182 -0.48 3.47 13.54
C PRO A 182 -0.15 3.00 12.12
N ILE A 183 -0.57 3.75 11.12
CA ILE A 183 -0.45 3.30 9.71
C ILE A 183 0.99 2.95 9.34
N TYR A 184 1.98 3.68 9.87
CA TYR A 184 3.39 3.40 9.63
C TYR A 184 3.80 1.99 10.10
N ASN A 185 3.23 1.49 11.19
CA ASN A 185 3.50 0.13 11.67
C ASN A 185 2.91 -0.91 10.71
N LEU A 186 1.70 -0.66 10.23
CA LEU A 186 1.05 -1.55 9.26
C LEU A 186 1.84 -1.59 7.94
N VAL A 187 2.22 -0.42 7.41
CA VAL A 187 3.04 -0.32 6.20
C VAL A 187 4.35 -1.09 6.35
N ARG A 188 5.03 -0.96 7.49
CA ARG A 188 6.26 -1.71 7.74
C ARG A 188 6.05 -3.21 7.83
N ILE A 189 5.00 -3.66 8.49
CA ILE A 189 4.66 -5.09 8.55
C ILE A 189 4.41 -5.64 7.14
N LEU A 190 3.66 -4.91 6.32
CA LEU A 190 3.24 -5.40 5.01
C LEU A 190 4.36 -5.32 3.96
N PHE A 191 5.17 -4.27 3.97
CA PHE A 191 6.15 -4.02 2.91
C PHE A 191 7.60 -4.29 3.31
N CYS A 192 7.94 -4.38 4.60
CA CYS A 192 9.31 -4.53 5.08
C CYS A 192 9.54 -5.81 5.90
N TYR A 193 8.68 -6.82 5.79
CA TYR A 193 8.78 -8.07 6.56
C TYR A 193 10.05 -8.89 6.25
N GLU A 194 10.70 -8.64 5.13
CA GLU A 194 11.97 -9.28 4.72
C GLU A 194 13.22 -8.57 5.27
N GLY A 195 13.05 -7.48 6.02
CA GLY A 195 14.08 -6.57 6.46
C GLY A 195 15.05 -7.06 7.53
#